data_9efe219a3a3e0cd034ca5aedb2cc7889
#
_entry.id   9efe219a3a3e0cd034ca5aedb2cc7889
#
_cell.length_a   1.000
_cell.length_b   1.000
_cell.length_c   1.000
_cell.angle_alpha   90.00
_cell.angle_beta   90.00
_cell.angle_gamma   90.00
#
_symmetry.space_group_name_H-M   'P 1'
#
loop_
_entity.id
_entity.type
_entity.pdbx_description
1 polymer ?
#
loop_
_entity_poly.entity_id
_entity_poly.type
_entity_poly.pdbx_seq_one_letter_code
_entity_poly.pdbx_strand_id
1 'polypeptide(L)'
;MAATMRTDIGRKRKQNEDAAWFDEKRGVFVVADGMGGHLAGEVASGMAIDAVRKMAARHKKPSIDQIKKTVLGAHGRIYQRAQGNAECAGMGTTLSMLCRGAGYIYIAHVGDSRIYRLRGGHMEQLTQDHSLVGELVRAGILTAEEARTHPRRNIITRALGTEGDNTPDLLAADLQPGDRFLLCTDGLTGMVRDDEIEKTLLDSQTADEAADRLIQMALDAGGSDNVTLILCTGEEGKPWKQD
;
A
#
# COMPACT_ATOMS: atom_id res chain seq x y z
N MET A 1 11.28 1.55 -14.19
CA MET A 1 9.81 1.69 -14.02
C MET A 1 9.53 3.18 -13.93
N ALA A 2 8.61 3.71 -14.74
CA ALA A 2 8.10 5.06 -14.56
C ALA A 2 7.01 5.04 -13.50
N ALA A 3 6.96 6.05 -12.65
CA ALA A 3 5.99 6.07 -11.56
C ALA A 3 5.46 7.47 -11.27
N THR A 4 4.27 7.54 -10.72
CA THR A 4 3.69 8.74 -10.13
C THR A 4 3.10 8.41 -8.76
N MET A 5 3.05 9.41 -7.89
CA MET A 5 2.51 9.28 -6.53
C MET A 5 1.59 10.47 -6.26
N ARG A 6 0.50 10.18 -5.57
CA ARG A 6 -0.40 11.19 -5.00
C ARG A 6 -0.74 10.84 -3.57
N THR A 7 -0.91 11.87 -2.77
CA THR A 7 -1.40 11.77 -1.40
C THR A 7 -2.30 12.96 -1.09
N ASP A 8 -3.38 12.73 -0.40
CA ASP A 8 -4.32 13.75 0.05
C ASP A 8 -4.79 13.45 1.47
N ILE A 9 -4.98 14.50 2.28
CA ILE A 9 -5.45 14.35 3.67
C ILE A 9 -6.89 13.85 3.77
N GLY A 10 -7.64 13.93 2.68
CA GLY A 10 -9.08 13.68 2.67
C GLY A 10 -9.90 14.85 3.23
N ARG A 11 -11.22 14.64 3.36
CA ARG A 11 -12.15 15.70 3.78
C ARG A 11 -12.49 15.66 5.29
N LYS A 12 -12.12 14.62 6.00
CA LYS A 12 -12.51 14.38 7.41
C LYS A 12 -11.35 14.38 8.38
N ARG A 13 -10.16 14.02 7.93
CA ARG A 13 -8.96 13.96 8.76
C ARG A 13 -8.35 15.35 8.94
N LYS A 14 -7.64 15.57 10.02
CA LYS A 14 -6.91 16.82 10.31
C LYS A 14 -5.43 16.72 9.96
N GLN A 15 -4.92 15.50 9.85
CA GLN A 15 -3.53 15.17 9.57
C GLN A 15 -3.47 14.05 8.55
N ASN A 16 -2.39 13.98 7.81
CA ASN A 16 -2.11 12.88 6.92
C ASN A 16 -1.12 11.95 7.60
N GLU A 17 -1.60 10.79 8.03
CA GLU A 17 -0.81 9.75 8.68
C GLU A 17 -0.28 8.71 7.67
N ASP A 18 -0.71 8.81 6.41
CA ASP A 18 -0.14 8.03 5.31
C ASP A 18 1.27 8.47 4.98
N ALA A 19 2.09 7.54 4.54
CA ALA A 19 3.39 7.81 3.97
C ALA A 19 3.63 6.93 2.73
N ALA A 20 4.32 7.48 1.74
CA ALA A 20 4.70 6.74 0.54
C ALA A 20 6.08 7.15 0.05
N TRP A 21 6.73 6.26 -0.66
CA TRP A 21 8.01 6.53 -1.29
C TRP A 21 8.29 5.56 -2.42
N PHE A 22 9.02 6.03 -3.44
CA PHE A 22 9.52 5.16 -4.50
C PHE A 22 10.92 5.57 -5.00
N ASP A 23 11.61 4.62 -5.61
CA ASP A 23 12.84 4.81 -6.37
C ASP A 23 12.72 4.02 -7.69
N GLU A 24 12.46 4.74 -8.77
CA GLU A 24 12.30 4.17 -10.11
C GLU A 24 13.54 3.41 -10.58
N LYS A 25 14.73 3.95 -10.29
CA LYS A 25 16.02 3.37 -10.72
C LYS A 25 16.27 2.03 -10.04
N ARG A 26 15.87 1.90 -8.77
CA ARG A 26 15.96 0.65 -8.00
C ARG A 26 14.73 -0.22 -8.14
N GLY A 27 13.64 0.34 -8.66
CA GLY A 27 12.36 -0.36 -8.78
C GLY A 27 11.76 -0.73 -7.42
N VAL A 28 11.79 0.21 -6.47
CA VAL A 28 11.22 0.01 -5.12
C VAL A 28 10.09 1.02 -4.92
N PHE A 29 8.94 0.52 -4.51
CA PHE A 29 7.71 1.30 -4.30
C PHE A 29 7.09 0.86 -2.98
N VAL A 30 6.61 1.79 -2.17
CA VAL A 30 6.04 1.47 -0.86
C VAL A 30 5.01 2.51 -0.44
N VAL A 31 3.90 2.03 0.12
CA VAL A 31 2.89 2.82 0.82
C VAL A 31 2.76 2.27 2.24
N ALA A 32 2.41 3.14 3.18
CA ALA A 32 2.20 2.82 4.57
C ALA A 32 1.10 3.73 5.12
N ASP A 33 0.08 3.14 5.74
CA ASP A 33 -1.03 3.82 6.40
C ASP A 33 -0.77 3.80 7.90
N GLY A 34 -0.60 4.98 8.46
CA GLY A 34 -0.27 5.17 9.86
C GLY A 34 -1.51 5.20 10.73
N MET A 35 -1.49 4.48 11.84
CA MET A 35 -2.56 4.48 12.82
C MET A 35 -2.04 4.78 14.22
N GLY A 36 -2.83 5.53 15.00
CA GLY A 36 -2.51 5.88 16.38
C GLY A 36 -3.22 7.15 16.81
N GLY A 37 -3.14 7.49 18.11
CA GLY A 37 -3.64 8.76 18.61
C GLY A 37 -2.67 9.91 18.32
N HIS A 38 -3.19 11.12 18.08
CA HIS A 38 -2.41 12.33 17.82
C HIS A 38 -1.47 12.20 16.61
N LEU A 39 -0.16 12.42 16.79
CA LEU A 39 0.87 12.34 15.72
C LEU A 39 1.48 10.93 15.57
N ALA A 40 0.98 9.95 16.30
CA ALA A 40 1.63 8.64 16.42
C ALA A 40 1.59 7.83 15.11
N GLY A 41 0.50 7.94 14.33
CA GLY A 41 0.37 7.28 13.03
C GLY A 41 1.39 7.77 12.00
N GLU A 42 1.56 9.09 11.86
CA GLU A 42 2.56 9.71 10.97
C GLU A 42 3.99 9.26 11.34
N VAL A 43 4.29 9.15 12.64
CA VAL A 43 5.59 8.66 13.08
C VAL A 43 5.79 7.20 12.68
N ALA A 44 4.78 6.35 12.85
CA ALA A 44 4.89 4.92 12.54
C ALA A 44 5.07 4.69 11.03
N SER A 45 4.23 5.30 10.19
CA SER A 45 4.33 5.19 8.72
C SER A 45 5.66 5.75 8.20
N GLY A 46 6.09 6.92 8.71
CA GLY A 46 7.39 7.50 8.39
C GLY A 46 8.57 6.59 8.75
N MET A 47 8.53 5.92 9.91
CA MET A 47 9.57 4.95 10.31
C MET A 47 9.60 3.72 9.42
N ALA A 48 8.46 3.24 8.95
CA ALA A 48 8.36 2.13 8.01
C ALA A 48 8.98 2.51 6.65
N ILE A 49 8.62 3.67 6.11
CA ILE A 49 9.20 4.20 4.87
C ILE A 49 10.71 4.38 4.98
N ASP A 50 11.21 4.94 6.08
CA ASP A 50 12.65 5.12 6.31
C ASP A 50 13.43 3.80 6.34
N ALA A 51 12.82 2.73 6.84
CA ALA A 51 13.43 1.40 6.80
C ALA A 51 13.60 0.91 5.36
N VAL A 52 12.58 1.07 4.52
CA VAL A 52 12.62 0.68 3.11
C VAL A 52 13.63 1.54 2.33
N ARG A 53 13.67 2.85 2.55
CA ARG A 53 14.67 3.75 1.94
C ARG A 53 16.10 3.34 2.27
N LYS A 54 16.37 2.99 3.54
CA LYS A 54 17.70 2.53 3.97
C LYS A 54 18.06 1.19 3.34
N MET A 55 17.12 0.28 3.19
CA MET A 55 17.33 -0.98 2.46
C MET A 55 17.65 -0.71 0.99
N ALA A 56 16.84 0.08 0.31
CA ALA A 56 17.05 0.43 -1.09
C ALA A 56 18.40 1.12 -1.35
N ALA A 57 18.85 1.98 -0.43
CA ALA A 57 20.16 2.62 -0.53
C ALA A 57 21.32 1.60 -0.46
N ARG A 58 21.18 0.52 0.31
CA ARG A 58 22.21 -0.50 0.51
C ARG A 58 22.18 -1.61 -0.55
N HIS A 59 21.01 -1.90 -1.10
CA HIS A 59 20.78 -3.03 -2.01
C HIS A 59 20.11 -2.57 -3.29
N LYS A 60 20.82 -2.62 -4.42
CA LYS A 60 20.24 -2.26 -5.73
C LYS A 60 19.12 -3.20 -6.18
N LYS A 61 19.21 -4.47 -5.79
CA LYS A 61 18.22 -5.52 -6.06
C LYS A 61 18.09 -6.36 -4.79
N PRO A 62 17.23 -5.98 -3.85
CA PRO A 62 17.09 -6.70 -2.60
C PRO A 62 16.52 -8.11 -2.83
N SER A 63 17.07 -9.09 -2.13
CA SER A 63 16.49 -10.44 -2.08
C SER A 63 15.24 -10.44 -1.18
N ILE A 64 14.41 -11.46 -1.33
CA ILE A 64 13.21 -11.63 -0.50
C ILE A 64 13.54 -11.68 1.00
N ASP A 65 14.69 -12.29 1.37
CA ASP A 65 15.15 -12.31 2.76
C ASP A 65 15.56 -10.94 3.29
N GLN A 66 16.18 -10.11 2.44
CA GLN A 66 16.53 -8.73 2.80
C GLN A 66 15.27 -7.87 2.97
N ILE A 67 14.27 -8.07 2.11
CA ILE A 67 12.95 -7.47 2.22
C ILE A 67 12.28 -7.87 3.54
N LYS A 68 12.19 -9.18 3.82
CA LYS A 68 11.64 -9.71 5.07
C LYS A 68 12.33 -9.13 6.32
N LYS A 69 13.67 -9.14 6.33
CA LYS A 69 14.46 -8.57 7.43
C LYS A 69 14.20 -7.08 7.62
N THR A 70 13.99 -6.35 6.53
CA THR A 70 13.69 -4.90 6.58
C THR A 70 12.34 -4.65 7.25
N VAL A 71 11.30 -5.38 6.85
CA VAL A 71 9.96 -5.23 7.41
C VAL A 71 9.93 -5.62 8.89
N LEU A 72 10.51 -6.77 9.26
CA LEU A 72 10.62 -7.20 10.65
C LEU A 72 11.45 -6.22 11.50
N GLY A 73 12.53 -5.68 10.94
CA GLY A 73 13.33 -4.66 11.61
C GLY A 73 12.61 -3.32 11.76
N ALA A 74 11.72 -2.95 10.83
CA ALA A 74 10.83 -1.80 10.96
C ALA A 74 9.83 -2.04 12.09
N HIS A 75 9.13 -3.18 12.07
CA HIS A 75 8.21 -3.58 13.13
C HIS A 75 8.85 -3.44 14.53
N GLY A 76 10.01 -4.06 14.74
CA GLY A 76 10.68 -4.02 16.06
C GLY A 76 11.02 -2.61 16.53
N ARG A 77 11.45 -1.72 15.62
CA ARG A 77 11.75 -0.31 15.98
C ARG A 77 10.51 0.49 16.28
N ILE A 78 9.42 0.32 15.51
CA ILE A 78 8.15 0.99 15.75
C ILE A 78 7.58 0.53 17.10
N TYR A 79 7.57 -0.78 17.35
CA TYR A 79 7.11 -1.36 18.61
C TYR A 79 7.89 -0.83 19.82
N GLN A 80 9.22 -0.84 19.74
CA GLN A 80 10.07 -0.30 20.83
C GLN A 80 9.79 1.19 21.10
N ARG A 81 9.58 1.99 20.05
CA ARG A 81 9.26 3.40 20.21
C ARG A 81 7.87 3.61 20.83
N ALA A 82 6.88 2.78 20.44
CA ALA A 82 5.54 2.80 21.02
C ALA A 82 5.55 2.48 22.53
N GLN A 83 6.41 1.56 22.97
CA GLN A 83 6.57 1.20 24.38
C GLN A 83 7.37 2.23 25.17
N GLY A 84 8.34 2.89 24.53
CA GLY A 84 9.26 3.82 25.21
C GLY A 84 8.80 5.28 25.25
N ASN A 85 7.73 5.66 24.57
CA ASN A 85 7.24 7.04 24.50
C ASN A 85 5.71 7.08 24.59
N ALA A 86 5.18 7.70 25.64
CA ALA A 86 3.75 7.82 25.88
C ALA A 86 3.00 8.53 24.73
N GLU A 87 3.63 9.49 24.05
CA GLU A 87 3.04 10.18 22.88
C GLU A 87 2.91 9.26 21.65
N CYS A 88 3.67 8.17 21.60
CA CYS A 88 3.66 7.18 20.56
C CYS A 88 2.95 5.88 21.00
N ALA A 89 2.32 5.85 22.17
CA ALA A 89 1.69 4.64 22.69
C ALA A 89 0.59 4.14 21.75
N GLY A 90 0.65 2.85 21.40
CA GLY A 90 -0.32 2.21 20.52
C GLY A 90 -0.18 2.58 19.03
N MET A 91 0.89 3.28 18.62
CA MET A 91 1.11 3.54 17.19
C MET A 91 1.40 2.27 16.42
N GLY A 92 0.93 2.25 15.19
CA GLY A 92 1.20 1.19 14.23
C GLY A 92 1.10 1.71 12.80
N THR A 93 1.41 0.87 11.86
CA THR A 93 1.25 1.21 10.44
C THR A 93 1.10 -0.05 9.59
N THR A 94 0.38 0.06 8.49
CA THR A 94 0.46 -0.92 7.41
C THR A 94 1.79 -0.79 6.69
N LEU A 95 2.11 -1.74 5.82
CA LEU A 95 3.17 -1.61 4.83
C LEU A 95 2.86 -2.49 3.64
N SER A 96 2.76 -1.89 2.46
CA SER A 96 2.67 -2.60 1.18
C SER A 96 3.82 -2.14 0.29
N MET A 97 4.76 -3.05 0.03
CA MET A 97 5.98 -2.76 -0.72
C MET A 97 6.12 -3.67 -1.92
N LEU A 98 6.49 -3.10 -3.07
CA LEU A 98 6.85 -3.79 -4.30
C LEU A 98 8.32 -3.49 -4.63
N CYS A 99 9.09 -4.54 -4.87
CA CYS A 99 10.48 -4.46 -5.34
C CYS A 99 10.64 -5.21 -6.67
N ARG A 100 11.24 -4.54 -7.66
CA ARG A 100 11.56 -5.16 -8.95
C ARG A 100 12.81 -6.04 -8.84
N GLY A 101 12.68 -7.31 -9.23
CA GLY A 101 13.77 -8.24 -9.46
C GLY A 101 14.16 -8.36 -10.94
N ALA A 102 14.90 -9.40 -11.28
CA ALA A 102 15.24 -9.76 -12.66
C ALA A 102 14.14 -10.65 -13.25
N GLY A 103 13.15 -10.06 -13.95
CA GLY A 103 12.01 -10.78 -14.50
C GLY A 103 10.90 -11.11 -13.47
N TYR A 104 11.02 -10.63 -12.24
CA TYR A 104 10.07 -10.84 -11.15
C TYR A 104 9.83 -9.55 -10.39
N ILE A 105 8.71 -9.50 -9.69
CA ILE A 105 8.46 -8.58 -8.58
C ILE A 105 8.45 -9.35 -7.27
N TYR A 106 8.93 -8.71 -6.22
CA TYR A 106 8.78 -9.17 -4.83
C TYR A 106 7.85 -8.21 -4.11
N ILE A 107 6.88 -8.76 -3.41
CA ILE A 107 5.96 -8.00 -2.57
C ILE A 107 6.18 -8.41 -1.12
N ALA A 108 6.19 -7.43 -0.22
CA ALA A 108 6.03 -7.65 1.21
C ALA A 108 4.85 -6.81 1.68
N HIS A 109 3.96 -7.44 2.46
CA HIS A 109 2.69 -6.84 2.82
C HIS A 109 2.33 -7.14 4.27
N VAL A 110 1.89 -6.09 5.00
CA VAL A 110 1.25 -6.16 6.33
C VAL A 110 0.17 -5.09 6.37
N GLY A 111 -1.06 -5.46 6.72
CA GLY A 111 -2.19 -4.54 6.86
C GLY A 111 -3.25 -4.73 5.79
N ASP A 112 -3.99 -3.67 5.48
CA ASP A 112 -5.08 -3.62 4.50
C ASP A 112 -4.89 -2.59 3.37
N SER A 113 -3.71 -1.96 3.31
CA SER A 113 -3.25 -1.29 2.09
C SER A 113 -3.05 -2.33 0.99
N ARG A 114 -3.31 -2.00 -0.26
CA ARG A 114 -3.34 -3.00 -1.33
C ARG A 114 -2.32 -2.75 -2.43
N ILE A 115 -1.94 -3.85 -3.10
CA ILE A 115 -1.19 -3.83 -4.36
C ILE A 115 -2.01 -4.58 -5.41
N TYR A 116 -2.26 -3.88 -6.52
CA TYR A 116 -2.93 -4.43 -7.69
C TYR A 116 -1.97 -4.51 -8.87
N ARG A 117 -2.20 -5.50 -9.73
CA ARG A 117 -1.59 -5.60 -11.05
C ARG A 117 -2.66 -5.45 -12.13
N LEU A 118 -2.41 -4.59 -13.09
CA LEU A 118 -3.20 -4.50 -14.32
C LEU A 118 -2.40 -5.13 -15.46
N ARG A 119 -2.90 -6.24 -16.01
CA ARG A 119 -2.28 -7.02 -17.09
C ARG A 119 -3.35 -7.43 -18.09
N GLY A 120 -3.10 -7.20 -19.38
CA GLY A 120 -4.03 -7.64 -20.44
C GLY A 120 -5.44 -7.05 -20.33
N GLY A 121 -5.57 -5.86 -19.76
CA GLY A 121 -6.87 -5.20 -19.57
C GLY A 121 -7.66 -5.67 -18.34
N HIS A 122 -7.05 -6.47 -17.48
CA HIS A 122 -7.69 -6.96 -16.25
C HIS A 122 -6.86 -6.59 -15.02
N MET A 123 -7.53 -6.12 -13.96
CA MET A 123 -6.93 -5.78 -12.68
C MET A 123 -7.13 -6.94 -11.68
N GLU A 124 -6.06 -7.32 -11.00
CA GLU A 124 -6.09 -8.29 -9.91
C GLU A 124 -5.42 -7.75 -8.65
N GLN A 125 -5.97 -8.01 -7.49
CA GLN A 125 -5.35 -7.72 -6.21
C GLN A 125 -4.30 -8.79 -5.91
N LEU A 126 -3.03 -8.37 -5.69
CA LEU A 126 -1.92 -9.27 -5.38
C LEU A 126 -1.74 -9.49 -3.87
N THR A 127 -2.20 -8.57 -3.04
CA THR A 127 -2.15 -8.66 -1.57
C THR A 127 -3.45 -9.20 -1.00
N GLN A 128 -3.40 -9.70 0.23
CA GLN A 128 -4.59 -10.10 0.97
C GLN A 128 -4.74 -9.23 2.21
N ASP A 129 -5.87 -8.55 2.37
CA ASP A 129 -6.08 -7.65 3.48
C ASP A 129 -5.99 -8.38 4.83
N HIS A 130 -5.15 -7.88 5.72
CA HIS A 130 -5.11 -8.30 7.12
C HIS A 130 -6.11 -7.47 7.94
N SER A 131 -7.39 -7.69 7.66
CA SER A 131 -8.51 -7.07 8.35
C SER A 131 -9.52 -8.13 8.75
N LEU A 132 -10.34 -7.82 9.78
CA LEU A 132 -11.39 -8.72 10.23
C LEU A 132 -12.31 -9.14 9.08
N VAL A 133 -12.76 -8.18 8.28
CA VAL A 133 -13.65 -8.46 7.14
C VAL A 133 -12.91 -9.22 6.03
N GLY A 134 -11.64 -8.97 5.80
CA GLY A 134 -10.82 -9.73 4.86
C GLY A 134 -10.70 -11.20 5.25
N GLU A 135 -10.55 -11.48 6.54
CA GLU A 135 -10.56 -12.86 7.07
C GLU A 135 -11.94 -13.55 6.91
N LEU A 136 -13.03 -12.82 7.16
CA LEU A 136 -14.38 -13.34 6.99
C LEU A 136 -14.73 -13.63 5.52
N VAL A 137 -14.25 -12.81 4.60
CA VAL A 137 -14.40 -13.06 3.15
C VAL A 137 -13.62 -14.32 2.74
N ARG A 138 -12.37 -14.47 3.17
CA ARG A 138 -11.56 -15.67 2.91
C ARG A 138 -12.16 -16.94 3.49
N ALA A 139 -12.81 -16.83 4.64
CA ALA A 139 -13.54 -17.94 5.28
C ALA A 139 -14.90 -18.26 4.59
N GLY A 140 -15.30 -17.49 3.58
CA GLY A 140 -16.58 -17.63 2.91
C GLY A 140 -17.80 -17.23 3.77
N ILE A 141 -17.57 -16.49 4.86
CA ILE A 141 -18.62 -16.01 5.78
C ILE A 141 -19.28 -14.75 5.24
N LEU A 142 -18.49 -13.87 4.59
CA LEU A 142 -18.96 -12.66 3.93
C LEU A 142 -18.60 -12.68 2.46
N THR A 143 -19.44 -12.06 1.64
CA THR A 143 -19.07 -11.65 0.28
C THR A 143 -18.19 -10.38 0.32
N ALA A 144 -17.47 -10.08 -0.76
CA ALA A 144 -16.70 -8.84 -0.86
C ALA A 144 -17.60 -7.59 -0.72
N GLU A 145 -18.82 -7.63 -1.24
CA GLU A 145 -19.77 -6.51 -1.15
C GLU A 145 -20.27 -6.30 0.30
N GLU A 146 -20.58 -7.37 1.03
CA GLU A 146 -20.96 -7.28 2.45
C GLU A 146 -19.80 -6.74 3.30
N ALA A 147 -18.57 -7.13 2.99
CA ALA A 147 -17.39 -6.62 3.69
C ALA A 147 -17.22 -5.10 3.56
N ARG A 148 -17.53 -4.51 2.40
CA ARG A 148 -17.41 -3.05 2.14
C ARG A 148 -18.31 -2.22 3.07
N THR A 149 -19.48 -2.72 3.42
CA THR A 149 -20.50 -2.02 4.24
C THR A 149 -20.51 -2.49 5.68
N HIS A 150 -19.66 -3.45 6.04
CA HIS A 150 -19.64 -4.04 7.38
C HIS A 150 -19.24 -3.02 8.46
N PRO A 151 -19.92 -2.97 9.62
CA PRO A 151 -19.61 -1.99 10.69
C PRO A 151 -18.17 -2.07 11.22
N ARG A 152 -17.52 -3.22 11.09
CA ARG A 152 -16.14 -3.46 11.55
C ARG A 152 -15.13 -3.54 10.40
N ARG A 153 -15.41 -2.93 9.24
CA ARG A 153 -14.52 -3.01 8.08
C ARG A 153 -13.12 -2.41 8.31
N ASN A 154 -13.02 -1.44 9.24
CA ASN A 154 -11.76 -0.77 9.54
C ASN A 154 -10.95 -1.47 10.66
N ILE A 155 -11.30 -2.72 11.06
CA ILE A 155 -10.52 -3.45 12.06
C ILE A 155 -9.38 -4.19 11.35
N ILE A 156 -8.16 -3.69 11.52
CA ILE A 156 -6.93 -4.32 11.05
C ILE A 156 -6.51 -5.40 12.05
N THR A 157 -6.14 -6.57 11.55
CA THR A 157 -5.71 -7.71 12.38
C THR A 157 -4.19 -7.86 12.47
N ARG A 158 -3.44 -7.22 11.55
CA ARG A 158 -1.96 -7.23 11.54
C ARG A 158 -1.43 -5.86 11.12
N ALA A 159 -0.52 -5.28 11.92
CA ALA A 159 0.15 -4.01 11.61
C ALA A 159 1.56 -3.97 12.21
N LEU A 160 2.47 -3.23 11.59
CA LEU A 160 3.81 -3.00 12.14
C LEU A 160 3.72 -2.13 13.40
N GLY A 161 4.46 -2.49 14.43
CA GLY A 161 4.50 -1.75 15.71
C GLY A 161 3.45 -2.16 16.73
N THR A 162 2.54 -3.07 16.40
CA THR A 162 1.53 -3.60 17.32
C THR A 162 1.91 -4.97 17.87
N GLU A 163 1.22 -5.42 18.90
CA GLU A 163 1.37 -6.78 19.43
C GLU A 163 0.80 -7.83 18.46
N GLY A 164 1.26 -9.09 18.61
CA GLY A 164 0.79 -10.23 17.81
C GLY A 164 1.73 -10.63 16.69
N ASP A 165 1.25 -11.48 15.78
CA ASP A 165 2.02 -11.92 14.60
C ASP A 165 1.93 -10.88 13.49
N ASN A 166 3.01 -10.15 13.31
CA ASN A 166 3.17 -9.13 12.28
C ASN A 166 4.23 -9.55 11.23
N THR A 167 4.40 -10.86 11.04
CA THR A 167 5.23 -11.40 9.95
C THR A 167 4.65 -10.95 8.60
N PRO A 168 5.46 -10.36 7.71
CA PRO A 168 4.94 -9.93 6.42
C PRO A 168 4.57 -11.12 5.54
N ASP A 169 3.48 -11.00 4.81
CA ASP A 169 3.24 -11.84 3.66
C ASP A 169 4.25 -11.50 2.57
N LEU A 170 4.84 -12.54 1.99
CA LEU A 170 5.85 -12.41 0.96
C LEU A 170 5.37 -13.10 -0.32
N LEU A 171 5.34 -12.37 -1.40
CA LEU A 171 4.96 -12.88 -2.72
C LEU A 171 6.09 -12.62 -3.72
N ALA A 172 6.36 -13.59 -4.58
CA ALA A 172 7.14 -13.42 -5.80
C ALA A 172 6.22 -13.72 -6.98
N ALA A 173 6.12 -12.79 -7.92
CA ALA A 173 5.34 -12.95 -9.14
C ALA A 173 6.16 -12.57 -10.36
N ASP A 174 5.84 -13.16 -11.52
CA ASP A 174 6.47 -12.82 -12.79
C ASP A 174 6.15 -11.38 -13.19
N LEU A 175 7.11 -10.73 -13.83
CA LEU A 175 6.97 -9.40 -14.40
C LEU A 175 6.96 -9.50 -15.92
N GLN A 176 5.87 -9.05 -16.54
CA GLN A 176 5.71 -9.07 -18.00
C GLN A 176 5.72 -7.66 -18.58
N PRO A 177 6.12 -7.52 -19.86
CA PRO A 177 5.95 -6.26 -20.58
C PRO A 177 4.49 -5.80 -20.55
N GLY A 178 4.28 -4.51 -20.26
CA GLY A 178 2.93 -3.94 -20.20
C GLY A 178 2.24 -4.05 -18.85
N ASP A 179 2.83 -4.74 -17.88
CA ASP A 179 2.30 -4.71 -16.51
C ASP A 179 2.26 -3.29 -15.96
N ARG A 180 1.17 -2.98 -15.28
CA ARG A 180 1.01 -1.75 -14.50
C ARG A 180 0.61 -2.12 -13.07
N PHE A 181 1.10 -1.36 -12.11
CA PHE A 181 0.83 -1.62 -10.70
C PHE A 181 0.25 -0.39 -10.03
N LEU A 182 -0.72 -0.63 -9.15
CA LEU A 182 -1.25 0.33 -8.20
C LEU A 182 -0.93 -0.16 -6.80
N LEU A 183 -0.27 0.67 -6.00
CA LEU A 183 -0.16 0.53 -4.55
C LEU A 183 -1.01 1.63 -3.93
N CYS A 184 -1.87 1.31 -2.97
CA CYS A 184 -2.72 2.33 -2.34
C CYS A 184 -3.06 1.96 -0.89
N THR A 185 -3.37 3.00 -0.09
CA THR A 185 -3.96 2.88 1.23
C THR A 185 -5.47 2.65 1.13
N ASP A 186 -6.11 2.27 2.23
CA ASP A 186 -7.54 1.95 2.31
C ASP A 186 -8.45 3.15 2.03
N GLY A 187 -7.94 4.39 2.20
CA GLY A 187 -8.66 5.60 1.83
C GLY A 187 -9.04 5.68 0.36
N LEU A 188 -8.34 4.97 -0.55
CA LEU A 188 -8.80 4.78 -1.92
C LEU A 188 -9.85 3.68 -2.00
N THR A 189 -9.51 2.46 -1.60
CA THR A 189 -10.34 1.26 -1.81
C THR A 189 -11.58 1.21 -0.91
N GLY A 190 -11.56 1.93 0.21
CA GLY A 190 -12.73 2.16 1.05
C GLY A 190 -13.78 3.09 0.42
N MET A 191 -13.36 3.95 -0.52
CA MET A 191 -14.21 4.95 -1.18
C MET A 191 -14.57 4.57 -2.61
N VAL A 192 -13.63 4.02 -3.38
CA VAL A 192 -13.78 3.67 -4.80
C VAL A 192 -13.82 2.15 -4.97
N ARG A 193 -14.69 1.65 -5.82
CA ARG A 193 -14.83 0.21 -6.09
C ARG A 193 -13.70 -0.26 -7.02
N ASP A 194 -13.35 -1.53 -6.92
CA ASP A 194 -12.27 -2.12 -7.73
C ASP A 194 -12.56 -2.05 -9.23
N ASP A 195 -13.83 -2.22 -9.65
CA ASP A 195 -14.25 -2.08 -11.04
C ASP A 195 -14.13 -0.64 -11.56
N GLU A 196 -14.38 0.36 -10.71
CA GLU A 196 -14.19 1.77 -11.03
C GLU A 196 -12.71 2.15 -11.10
N ILE A 197 -11.87 1.57 -10.20
CA ILE A 197 -10.42 1.71 -10.24
C ILE A 197 -9.89 1.12 -11.55
N GLU A 198 -10.24 -0.14 -11.87
CA GLU A 198 -9.83 -0.80 -13.11
C GLU A 198 -10.18 0.04 -14.34
N LYS A 199 -11.43 0.48 -14.44
CA LYS A 199 -11.89 1.33 -15.52
C LYS A 199 -11.08 2.62 -15.63
N THR A 200 -10.82 3.29 -14.51
CA THR A 200 -10.03 4.54 -14.49
C THR A 200 -8.61 4.32 -14.99
N LEU A 201 -7.97 3.22 -14.56
CA LEU A 201 -6.63 2.85 -15.01
C LEU A 201 -6.57 2.52 -16.50
N LEU A 202 -7.63 1.91 -17.06
CA LEU A 202 -7.72 1.58 -18.48
C LEU A 202 -8.02 2.79 -19.36
N ASP A 203 -8.89 3.69 -18.90
CA ASP A 203 -9.34 4.84 -19.69
C ASP A 203 -8.31 5.97 -19.73
N SER A 204 -7.44 6.10 -18.71
CA SER A 204 -6.48 7.19 -18.59
C SER A 204 -5.30 7.06 -19.55
N GLN A 205 -4.87 8.17 -20.12
CA GLN A 205 -3.76 8.21 -21.08
C GLN A 205 -2.39 8.19 -20.37
N THR A 206 -2.30 8.75 -19.17
CA THR A 206 -1.08 8.83 -18.38
C THR A 206 -1.30 8.32 -16.96
N ALA A 207 -0.21 7.93 -16.28
CA ALA A 207 -0.26 7.56 -14.88
C ALA A 207 -0.69 8.76 -14.00
N ASP A 208 -0.25 9.97 -14.36
CA ASP A 208 -0.62 11.20 -13.64
C ASP A 208 -2.13 11.46 -13.74
N GLU A 209 -2.71 11.37 -14.94
CA GLU A 209 -4.16 11.49 -15.13
C GLU A 209 -4.93 10.46 -14.30
N ALA A 210 -4.49 9.18 -14.36
CA ALA A 210 -5.13 8.13 -13.58
C ALA A 210 -5.06 8.40 -12.08
N ALA A 211 -3.88 8.82 -11.59
CA ALA A 211 -3.67 9.14 -10.18
C ALA A 211 -4.55 10.30 -9.71
N ASP A 212 -4.59 11.39 -10.48
CA ASP A 212 -5.41 12.57 -10.16
C ASP A 212 -6.91 12.22 -10.15
N ARG A 213 -7.38 11.43 -11.12
CA ARG A 213 -8.78 10.96 -11.17
C ARG A 213 -9.12 10.07 -9.98
N LEU A 214 -8.26 9.12 -9.60
CA LEU A 214 -8.51 8.23 -8.47
C LEU A 214 -8.59 8.98 -7.14
N ILE A 215 -7.68 9.94 -6.90
CA ILE A 215 -7.76 10.82 -5.72
C ILE A 215 -9.08 11.60 -5.72
N GLN A 216 -9.44 12.22 -6.85
CA GLN A 216 -10.67 13.00 -6.94
C GLN A 216 -11.91 12.13 -6.68
N MET A 217 -11.96 10.92 -7.23
CA MET A 217 -13.07 9.97 -6.99
C MET A 217 -13.19 9.62 -5.49
N ALA A 218 -12.08 9.36 -4.81
CA ALA A 218 -12.10 9.09 -3.37
C ALA A 218 -12.61 10.29 -2.57
N LEU A 219 -12.18 11.51 -2.92
CA LEU A 219 -12.64 12.74 -2.29
C LEU A 219 -14.13 13.00 -2.55
N ASP A 220 -14.62 12.76 -3.75
CA ASP A 220 -16.02 12.95 -4.12
C ASP A 220 -16.95 11.91 -3.47
N ALA A 221 -16.45 10.70 -3.23
CA ALA A 221 -17.13 9.66 -2.46
C ALA A 221 -17.17 9.93 -0.94
N GLY A 222 -16.60 11.06 -0.50
CA GLY A 222 -16.66 11.54 0.89
C GLY A 222 -15.32 11.80 1.54
N GLY A 223 -14.20 11.23 1.03
CA GLY A 223 -12.84 11.46 1.52
C GLY A 223 -12.72 11.24 3.02
N SER A 224 -13.23 10.12 3.53
CA SER A 224 -13.34 9.89 4.98
C SER A 224 -11.99 9.62 5.65
N ASP A 225 -10.97 9.30 4.86
CA ASP A 225 -9.62 9.01 5.31
C ASP A 225 -8.55 9.71 4.47
N ASN A 226 -7.29 9.62 4.90
CA ASN A 226 -6.12 9.92 4.11
C ASN A 226 -6.11 9.00 2.88
N VAL A 227 -5.74 9.52 1.73
CA VAL A 227 -5.72 8.75 0.46
C VAL A 227 -4.34 8.86 -0.15
N THR A 228 -3.65 7.73 -0.26
CA THR A 228 -2.31 7.71 -0.83
C THR A 228 -2.20 6.59 -1.86
N LEU A 229 -1.61 6.89 -3.01
CA LEU A 229 -1.38 5.91 -4.05
C LEU A 229 -0.07 6.13 -4.81
N ILE A 230 0.47 5.04 -5.34
CA ILE A 230 1.56 5.01 -6.31
C ILE A 230 1.08 4.20 -7.52
N LEU A 231 1.24 4.77 -8.72
CA LEU A 231 1.08 4.06 -9.97
C LEU A 231 2.46 3.88 -10.61
N CYS A 232 2.78 2.67 -11.07
CA CYS A 232 4.03 2.43 -11.78
C CYS A 232 3.86 1.43 -12.92
N THR A 233 4.72 1.57 -13.96
CA THR A 233 4.79 0.62 -15.08
C THR A 233 5.83 -0.47 -14.80
N GLY A 234 5.62 -1.68 -15.29
CA GLY A 234 6.57 -2.79 -15.15
C GLY A 234 7.91 -2.57 -15.86
N GLU A 235 7.95 -1.69 -16.87
CA GLU A 235 9.13 -1.42 -17.69
C GLU A 235 9.60 0.03 -17.56
N GLU A 236 10.92 0.21 -17.68
CA GLU A 236 11.55 1.53 -17.70
C GLU A 236 11.30 2.21 -19.06
N GLY A 237 10.85 3.47 -19.00
CA GLY A 237 10.67 4.31 -20.21
C GLY A 237 9.46 3.97 -21.08
N LYS A 238 8.58 3.03 -20.70
CA LYS A 238 7.35 2.77 -21.42
C LYS A 238 6.20 3.68 -20.99
N PRO A 239 5.36 4.15 -21.93
CA PRO A 239 4.20 4.94 -21.62
C PRO A 239 3.17 4.14 -20.81
N TRP A 240 2.33 4.85 -20.06
CA TRP A 240 1.26 4.25 -19.28
C TRP A 240 0.25 3.46 -20.16
N LYS A 241 -0.11 4.03 -21.31
CA LYS A 241 -0.94 3.37 -22.32
C LYS A 241 -0.05 2.94 -23.49
N GLN A 242 -0.19 1.72 -23.92
CA GLN A 242 0.41 1.24 -25.17
C GLN A 242 -0.67 1.39 -26.25
N ASP A 243 -0.31 2.05 -27.38
CA ASP A 243 -1.14 2.15 -28.57
C ASP A 243 -1.41 0.76 -29.19
#